data_277408ff3be4c1606c8ac8a7a378c37f
#
_entry.id   277408ff3be4c1606c8ac8a7a378c37f
#
_cell.length_a   1.000
_cell.length_b   1.000
_cell.length_c   1.000
_cell.angle_alpha   90.00
_cell.angle_beta   90.00
_cell.angle_gamma   90.00
#
_symmetry.space_group_name_H-M   'P 1'
#
loop_
_entity.id
_entity.type
_entity.pdbx_description
1 polymer ?
#
loop_
_entity_poly.entity_id
_entity_poly.type
_entity_poly.pdbx_seq_one_letter_code
_entity_poly.pdbx_strand_id
1 'polypeptide(L)'
;MSEMVELTEQQRAIVEATEPKIVVVATAAAGKTRCLSERVKWLLTQGIPAEEIVAITFTNAAAEEIADRVGNPSGLFIGTIHSLANYYLRSGGIDTSRVLNDERFDDLFKLIKKHPECIRPVTHLIVDESQDSTPEQFEFLLDMISPKNYMLLGDHR
;
A
#
# COMPACT_ATOMS: atom_id res chain seq x y z
N MET A 1 3.07 25.87 -10.56
CA MET A 1 3.48 25.55 -9.61
C MET A 1 2.63 24.84 -8.86
N SER A 2 2.97 24.13 -8.55
CA SER A 2 2.26 23.33 -8.01
C SER A 2 1.60 23.77 -6.96
N GLU A 3 0.78 23.37 -6.65
CA GLU A 3 0.20 23.53 -5.65
C GLU A 3 0.78 23.02 -4.55
N MET A 4 1.48 23.67 -3.97
CA MET A 4 1.93 23.44 -2.77
C MET A 4 0.84 23.63 -1.84
N VAL A 5 0.01 22.74 -1.67
CA VAL A 5 -0.97 22.80 -0.65
C VAL A 5 -0.28 22.52 0.64
N GLU A 6 -0.24 23.46 1.53
CA GLU A 6 0.41 23.27 2.79
C GLU A 6 -0.29 22.24 3.64
N LEU A 7 0.46 21.37 4.24
CA LEU A 7 -0.06 20.39 5.17
C LEU A 7 -0.33 21.05 6.52
N THR A 8 -1.38 20.64 7.17
CA THR A 8 -1.60 21.06 8.56
C THR A 8 -0.52 20.44 9.43
N GLU A 9 -0.39 20.94 10.65
CA GLU A 9 0.57 20.38 11.60
C GLU A 9 0.33 18.91 11.86
N GLN A 10 -0.94 18.51 12.01
CA GLN A 10 -1.32 17.12 12.19
C GLN A 10 -0.96 16.28 10.97
N GLN A 11 -1.24 16.78 9.79
CA GLN A 11 -0.93 16.06 8.55
C GLN A 11 0.58 15.87 8.39
N ARG A 12 1.35 16.91 8.71
CA ARG A 12 2.79 16.82 8.63
C ARG A 12 3.34 15.78 9.62
N ALA A 13 2.78 15.72 10.81
CA ALA A 13 3.18 14.72 11.79
C ALA A 13 2.97 13.30 11.27
N ILE A 14 1.85 13.08 10.56
CA ILE A 14 1.58 11.78 9.94
C ILE A 14 2.58 11.50 8.82
N VAL A 15 2.80 12.47 7.95
CA VAL A 15 3.67 12.30 6.79
C VAL A 15 5.10 11.97 7.20
N GLU A 16 5.59 12.59 8.26
CA GLU A 16 6.98 12.46 8.68
C GLU A 16 7.20 11.57 9.90
N ALA A 17 6.19 10.80 10.30
CA ALA A 17 6.30 9.94 11.46
C ALA A 17 7.33 8.84 11.22
N THR A 18 8.12 8.52 12.25
CA THR A 18 9.20 7.56 12.15
C THR A 18 8.96 6.29 12.97
N GLU A 19 7.86 6.21 13.70
CA GLU A 19 7.53 5.00 14.45
C GLU A 19 7.32 3.83 13.49
N PRO A 20 7.72 2.62 13.87
CA PRO A 20 7.61 1.49 12.95
C PRO A 20 6.18 0.99 12.73
N LYS A 21 5.29 1.22 13.68
CA LYS A 21 3.90 0.76 13.56
C LYS A 21 2.98 1.93 13.86
N ILE A 22 2.27 2.42 12.85
CA ILE A 22 1.44 3.59 12.99
C ILE A 22 0.02 3.26 12.55
N VAL A 23 -0.97 3.63 13.36
CA VAL A 23 -2.37 3.52 12.98
C VAL A 23 -2.96 4.92 13.06
N VAL A 24 -3.53 5.39 11.95
CA VAL A 24 -4.12 6.71 11.87
C VAL A 24 -5.61 6.58 11.68
N VAL A 25 -6.39 7.21 12.55
CA VAL A 25 -7.84 7.26 12.41
C VAL A 25 -8.19 8.67 11.94
N ALA A 26 -8.82 8.77 10.78
CA ALA A 26 -9.16 10.05 10.19
C ALA A 26 -10.54 9.97 9.57
N THR A 27 -11.23 11.09 9.51
CA THR A 27 -12.59 11.14 8.99
C THR A 27 -12.69 11.76 7.60
N ALA A 28 -11.68 12.47 7.17
CA ALA A 28 -11.71 13.18 5.88
C ALA A 28 -10.99 12.37 4.82
N ALA A 29 -11.74 11.77 3.90
CA ALA A 29 -11.16 10.92 2.87
C ALA A 29 -10.12 11.63 2.00
N ALA A 30 -10.40 12.88 1.61
CA ALA A 30 -9.47 13.63 0.77
C ALA A 30 -8.16 13.89 1.49
N GLY A 31 -8.23 14.15 2.80
CA GLY A 31 -7.04 14.37 3.60
C GLY A 31 -6.20 13.13 3.74
N LYS A 32 -6.84 11.95 3.83
CA LYS A 32 -6.12 10.69 3.95
C LYS A 32 -5.32 10.37 2.69
N THR A 33 -5.94 10.49 1.52
CA THR A 33 -5.27 10.22 0.25
C THR A 33 -4.07 11.14 0.06
N ARG A 34 -4.25 12.39 0.43
CA ARG A 34 -3.18 13.35 0.32
C ARG A 34 -2.03 13.03 1.28
N CYS A 35 -2.36 12.68 2.53
CA CYS A 35 -1.34 12.29 3.51
C CYS A 35 -0.57 11.08 3.03
N LEU A 36 -1.25 10.10 2.44
CA LEU A 36 -0.61 8.91 1.93
C LEU A 36 0.37 9.27 0.81
N SER A 37 -0.07 10.09 -0.14
CA SER A 37 0.78 10.50 -1.26
C SER A 37 2.00 11.28 -0.77
N GLU A 38 1.81 12.21 0.16
CA GLU A 38 2.91 13.01 0.68
C GLU A 38 3.87 12.16 1.52
N ARG A 39 3.35 11.16 2.25
CA ARG A 39 4.22 10.26 2.99
C ARG A 39 5.11 9.45 2.06
N VAL A 40 4.56 8.92 0.97
CA VAL A 40 5.36 8.18 0.00
C VAL A 40 6.48 9.07 -0.54
N LYS A 41 6.14 10.31 -0.92
CA LYS A 41 7.14 11.26 -1.39
C LYS A 41 8.21 11.51 -0.35
N TRP A 42 7.80 11.71 0.89
CA TRP A 42 8.73 11.98 1.98
C TRP A 42 9.69 10.79 2.20
N LEU A 43 9.16 9.57 2.19
CA LEU A 43 10.01 8.37 2.33
C LEU A 43 11.05 8.30 1.23
N LEU A 44 10.65 8.62 0.01
CA LEU A 44 11.60 8.64 -1.11
C LEU A 44 12.70 9.67 -0.89
N THR A 45 12.37 10.85 -0.33
CA THR A 45 13.38 11.86 -0.02
C THR A 45 14.30 11.45 1.09
N GLN A 46 13.88 10.50 1.94
CA GLN A 46 14.72 9.97 3.03
C GLN A 46 15.65 8.87 2.55
N GLY A 47 15.65 8.57 1.24
CA GLY A 47 16.55 7.58 0.69
C GLY A 47 16.01 6.15 0.71
N ILE A 48 14.72 5.96 1.02
CA ILE A 48 14.12 4.62 0.99
C ILE A 48 13.96 4.21 -0.47
N PRO A 49 14.48 3.05 -0.88
CA PRO A 49 14.33 2.63 -2.27
C PRO A 49 12.86 2.43 -2.64
N ALA A 50 12.48 2.89 -3.82
CA ALA A 50 11.09 2.81 -4.27
C ALA A 50 10.58 1.37 -4.27
N GLU A 51 11.41 0.40 -4.63
CA GLU A 51 11.00 -0.99 -4.68
C GLU A 51 10.74 -1.60 -3.30
N GLU A 52 11.06 -0.91 -2.23
CA GLU A 52 10.80 -1.38 -0.87
C GLU A 52 9.58 -0.70 -0.25
N ILE A 53 8.88 0.14 -1.00
CA ILE A 53 7.69 0.84 -0.52
C ILE A 53 6.47 0.29 -1.25
N VAL A 54 5.43 -0.05 -0.48
CA VAL A 54 4.16 -0.54 -1.02
C VAL A 54 3.03 0.31 -0.46
N ALA A 55 2.21 0.87 -1.35
CA ALA A 55 1.03 1.64 -0.96
C ALA A 55 -0.23 0.93 -1.47
N ILE A 56 -1.14 0.60 -0.56
CA ILE A 56 -2.33 -0.17 -0.86
C ILE A 56 -3.57 0.70 -0.65
N THR A 57 -4.48 0.66 -1.62
CA THR A 57 -5.80 1.28 -1.51
C THR A 57 -6.86 0.24 -1.89
N PHE A 58 -8.14 0.60 -1.76
CA PHE A 58 -9.20 -0.36 -2.09
C PHE A 58 -9.76 -0.17 -3.50
N THR A 59 -9.42 0.89 -4.21
CA THR A 59 -9.92 1.09 -5.57
C THR A 59 -8.80 1.45 -6.52
N ASN A 60 -8.97 1.06 -7.77
CA ASN A 60 -8.00 1.43 -8.81
C ASN A 60 -7.96 2.93 -9.04
N ALA A 61 -9.10 3.62 -8.89
CA ALA A 61 -9.16 5.07 -9.05
C ALA A 61 -8.29 5.77 -8.02
N ALA A 62 -8.36 5.33 -6.75
CA ALA A 62 -7.51 5.90 -5.70
C ALA A 62 -6.03 5.62 -5.95
N ALA A 63 -5.73 4.41 -6.43
CA ALA A 63 -4.34 4.05 -6.77
C ALA A 63 -3.79 4.95 -7.86
N GLU A 64 -4.58 5.23 -8.89
CA GLU A 64 -4.16 6.12 -9.98
C GLU A 64 -3.94 7.54 -9.48
N GLU A 65 -4.81 8.02 -8.61
CA GLU A 65 -4.67 9.36 -8.06
C GLU A 65 -3.37 9.49 -7.27
N ILE A 66 -3.06 8.48 -6.45
CA ILE A 66 -1.83 8.47 -5.67
C ILE A 66 -0.62 8.41 -6.59
N ALA A 67 -0.66 7.56 -7.61
CA ALA A 67 0.43 7.42 -8.55
C ALA A 67 0.69 8.75 -9.29
N ASP A 68 -0.36 9.44 -9.68
CA ASP A 68 -0.21 10.75 -10.34
C ASP A 68 0.43 11.77 -9.40
N ARG A 69 0.05 11.78 -8.13
CA ARG A 69 0.60 12.72 -7.16
C ARG A 69 2.06 12.43 -6.85
N VAL A 70 2.44 11.14 -6.82
CA VAL A 70 3.80 10.73 -6.47
C VAL A 70 4.74 10.78 -7.67
N GLY A 71 4.22 10.67 -8.89
CA GLY A 71 5.03 10.72 -10.10
C GLY A 71 5.51 9.36 -10.60
N ASN A 72 4.95 8.27 -10.09
CA ASN A 72 5.22 6.91 -10.57
C ASN A 72 6.70 6.54 -10.67
N PRO A 73 7.47 6.66 -9.60
CA PRO A 73 8.88 6.25 -9.67
C PRO A 73 8.99 4.74 -9.91
N SER A 74 10.03 4.36 -10.65
CA SER A 74 10.24 2.97 -11.02
C SER A 74 10.41 2.08 -9.78
N GLY A 75 9.71 0.97 -9.75
CA GLY A 75 9.81 0.00 -8.65
C GLY A 75 8.81 0.21 -7.53
N LEU A 76 8.21 1.39 -7.44
CA LEU A 76 7.22 1.66 -6.40
C LEU A 76 5.91 0.95 -6.74
N PHE A 77 5.35 0.22 -5.78
CA PHE A 77 4.04 -0.39 -5.98
C PHE A 77 2.96 0.47 -5.35
N ILE A 78 1.98 0.86 -6.16
CA ILE A 78 0.76 1.53 -5.70
C ILE A 78 -0.40 0.81 -6.35
N GLY A 79 -1.29 0.24 -5.57
CA GLY A 79 -2.41 -0.50 -6.14
C GLY A 79 -3.30 -1.10 -5.07
N THR A 80 -4.16 -2.02 -5.51
CA THR A 80 -5.03 -2.75 -4.58
C THR A 80 -4.30 -3.95 -4.01
N ILE A 81 -4.85 -4.53 -2.95
CA ILE A 81 -4.22 -5.68 -2.31
C ILE A 81 -4.20 -6.89 -3.25
N HIS A 82 -5.27 -7.08 -4.02
CA HIS A 82 -5.31 -8.19 -4.99
C HIS A 82 -4.27 -7.97 -6.09
N SER A 83 -4.09 -6.73 -6.52
CA SER A 83 -3.07 -6.40 -7.52
C SER A 83 -1.67 -6.70 -7.00
N LEU A 84 -1.42 -6.46 -5.72
CA LEU A 84 -0.12 -6.76 -5.13
C LEU A 84 0.15 -8.25 -5.12
N ALA A 85 -0.83 -9.05 -4.67
CA ALA A 85 -0.68 -10.50 -4.66
C ALA A 85 -0.44 -11.04 -6.06
N ASN A 86 -1.19 -10.53 -7.03
CA ASN A 86 -1.03 -10.93 -8.43
C ASN A 86 0.36 -10.54 -8.95
N TYR A 87 0.82 -9.34 -8.64
CA TYR A 87 2.13 -8.86 -9.07
C TYR A 87 3.24 -9.77 -8.52
N TYR A 88 3.18 -10.12 -7.25
CA TYR A 88 4.18 -11.01 -6.65
C TYR A 88 4.17 -12.39 -7.32
N LEU A 89 2.99 -12.97 -7.50
CA LEU A 89 2.87 -14.30 -8.08
C LEU A 89 3.40 -14.33 -9.52
N ARG A 90 2.98 -13.36 -10.33
CA ARG A 90 3.40 -13.31 -11.72
C ARG A 90 4.89 -13.04 -11.85
N SER A 91 5.42 -12.16 -11.01
CA SER A 91 6.86 -11.88 -11.00
C SER A 91 7.67 -13.12 -10.62
N GLY A 92 7.09 -14.00 -9.83
CA GLY A 92 7.73 -15.26 -9.45
C GLY A 92 7.45 -16.40 -10.43
N GLY A 93 6.79 -16.13 -11.56
CA GLY A 93 6.54 -17.14 -12.57
C GLY A 93 5.28 -17.97 -12.39
N ILE A 94 4.40 -17.59 -11.46
CA ILE A 94 3.16 -18.32 -11.21
C ILE A 94 2.05 -17.78 -12.10
N ASP A 95 1.34 -18.68 -12.80
CA ASP A 95 0.24 -18.29 -13.69
C ASP A 95 -1.01 -18.04 -12.84
N THR A 96 -1.55 -16.82 -12.91
CA THR A 96 -2.76 -16.44 -12.18
C THR A 96 -3.97 -16.30 -13.08
N SER A 97 -3.84 -16.63 -14.37
CA SER A 97 -4.89 -16.41 -15.37
C SER A 97 -6.21 -17.05 -14.98
N ARG A 98 -6.18 -18.28 -14.47
CA ARG A 98 -7.38 -19.01 -14.10
C ARG A 98 -8.15 -18.31 -12.97
N VAL A 99 -7.43 -17.88 -11.97
CA VAL A 99 -8.04 -17.18 -10.83
C VAL A 99 -8.67 -15.87 -11.29
N LEU A 100 -7.96 -15.11 -12.14
CA LEU A 100 -8.47 -13.84 -12.64
C LEU A 100 -9.67 -14.02 -13.57
N ASN A 101 -9.62 -15.02 -14.45
CA ASN A 101 -10.71 -15.28 -15.39
C ASN A 101 -11.99 -15.72 -14.66
N ASP A 102 -11.83 -16.45 -13.56
CA ASP A 102 -12.99 -16.91 -12.77
C ASP A 102 -13.42 -15.87 -11.75
N GLU A 103 -12.77 -14.71 -11.71
CA GLU A 103 -13.04 -13.63 -10.78
C GLU A 103 -12.96 -14.07 -9.30
N ARG A 104 -12.09 -15.06 -9.03
CA ARG A 104 -11.93 -15.58 -7.67
C ARG A 104 -10.70 -14.92 -7.03
N PHE A 105 -10.76 -13.61 -6.89
CA PHE A 105 -9.58 -12.81 -6.51
C PHE A 105 -9.00 -13.19 -5.14
N ASP A 106 -9.84 -13.65 -4.21
CA ASP A 106 -9.31 -14.06 -2.90
C ASP A 106 -8.49 -15.34 -2.97
N ASP A 107 -8.62 -16.12 -4.05
CA ASP A 107 -7.78 -17.29 -4.25
C ASP A 107 -6.32 -16.91 -4.52
N LEU A 108 -6.06 -15.65 -4.86
CA LEU A 108 -4.68 -15.17 -4.98
C LEU A 108 -3.93 -15.32 -3.65
N PHE A 109 -4.61 -15.10 -2.52
CA PHE A 109 -3.96 -15.24 -1.21
C PHE A 109 -3.63 -16.71 -0.91
N LYS A 110 -4.46 -17.63 -1.37
CA LYS A 110 -4.19 -19.06 -1.23
C LYS A 110 -2.96 -19.44 -2.05
N LEU A 111 -2.83 -18.89 -3.25
CA LEU A 111 -1.65 -19.14 -4.07
C LEU A 111 -0.39 -18.56 -3.43
N ILE A 112 -0.48 -17.39 -2.84
CA ILE A 112 0.66 -16.78 -2.14
C ILE A 112 1.11 -17.68 -0.98
N LYS A 113 0.18 -18.28 -0.26
CA LYS A 113 0.55 -19.20 0.83
C LYS A 113 1.29 -20.41 0.32
N LYS A 114 0.98 -20.87 -0.90
CA LYS A 114 1.68 -21.99 -1.51
C LYS A 114 3.02 -21.58 -2.10
N HIS A 115 3.19 -20.30 -2.41
CA HIS A 115 4.40 -19.79 -3.06
C HIS A 115 4.96 -18.57 -2.33
N PRO A 116 5.30 -18.72 -1.03
CA PRO A 116 5.79 -17.58 -0.25
C PRO A 116 7.11 -17.01 -0.79
N GLU A 117 7.83 -17.78 -1.59
CA GLU A 117 9.08 -17.31 -2.20
C GLU A 117 8.83 -16.17 -3.20
N CYS A 118 7.58 -15.94 -3.62
CA CYS A 118 7.24 -14.86 -4.54
C CYS A 118 7.15 -13.51 -3.85
N ILE A 119 7.05 -13.50 -2.51
CA ILE A 119 6.90 -12.26 -1.76
C ILE A 119 8.22 -11.53 -1.71
N ARG A 120 8.20 -10.22 -1.99
CA ARG A 120 9.41 -9.40 -1.98
C ARG A 120 9.55 -8.62 -0.69
N PRO A 121 10.77 -8.29 -0.27
CA PRO A 121 10.98 -7.52 0.96
C PRO A 121 10.36 -6.13 0.87
N VAL A 122 9.66 -5.73 1.92
CA VAL A 122 9.03 -4.41 2.01
C VAL A 122 9.52 -3.77 3.30
N THR A 123 10.05 -2.55 3.22
CA THR A 123 10.45 -1.83 4.42
C THR A 123 9.33 -0.92 4.91
N HIS A 124 8.52 -0.39 4.00
CA HIS A 124 7.44 0.53 4.36
C HIS A 124 6.16 0.15 3.63
N LEU A 125 5.15 -0.25 4.39
CA LEU A 125 3.83 -0.56 3.87
C LEU A 125 2.85 0.52 4.34
N ILE A 126 2.06 1.05 3.42
CA ILE A 126 1.02 2.02 3.75
C ILE A 126 -0.30 1.49 3.22
N VAL A 127 -1.32 1.42 4.08
CA VAL A 127 -2.62 0.89 3.69
C VAL A 127 -3.68 1.94 4.00
N ASP A 128 -4.40 2.39 2.97
CA ASP A 128 -5.53 3.29 3.14
C ASP A 128 -6.79 2.45 3.31
N GLU A 129 -7.79 3.01 4.00
CA GLU A 129 -9.07 2.34 4.28
C GLU A 129 -8.86 0.99 4.96
N SER A 130 -7.93 0.94 5.90
CA SER A 130 -7.54 -0.31 6.55
C SER A 130 -8.68 -0.99 7.29
N GLN A 131 -9.71 -0.24 7.70
CA GLN A 131 -10.87 -0.82 8.38
C GLN A 131 -11.65 -1.79 7.49
N ASP A 132 -11.49 -1.71 6.17
CA ASP A 132 -12.19 -2.58 5.24
C ASP A 132 -11.40 -3.87 4.94
N SER A 133 -10.23 -4.05 5.55
CA SER A 133 -9.42 -5.24 5.31
C SER A 133 -9.96 -6.44 6.07
N THR A 134 -9.98 -7.60 5.41
CA THR A 134 -10.39 -8.86 6.04
C THR A 134 -9.22 -9.44 6.85
N PRO A 135 -9.47 -10.39 7.77
CA PRO A 135 -8.37 -11.07 8.47
C PRO A 135 -7.37 -11.72 7.53
N GLU A 136 -7.82 -12.31 6.42
CA GLU A 136 -6.93 -12.92 5.44
C GLU A 136 -6.04 -11.87 4.78
N GLN A 137 -6.58 -10.71 4.49
CA GLN A 137 -5.82 -9.61 3.90
C GLN A 137 -4.77 -9.08 4.88
N PHE A 138 -5.14 -8.93 6.15
CA PHE A 138 -4.17 -8.51 7.16
C PHE A 138 -3.08 -9.57 7.34
N GLU A 139 -3.42 -10.85 7.29
CA GLU A 139 -2.42 -11.91 7.37
C GLU A 139 -1.41 -11.77 6.24
N PHE A 140 -1.89 -11.56 5.01
CA PHE A 140 -1.01 -11.37 3.87
C PHE A 140 -0.09 -10.15 4.07
N LEU A 141 -0.67 -9.02 4.44
CA LEU A 141 0.08 -7.76 4.52
C LEU A 141 1.06 -7.72 5.70
N LEU A 142 0.62 -8.17 6.87
CA LEU A 142 1.40 -7.98 8.09
C LEU A 142 2.22 -9.20 8.49
N ASP A 143 1.69 -10.41 8.27
CA ASP A 143 2.38 -11.63 8.69
C ASP A 143 3.23 -12.23 7.56
N MET A 144 2.71 -12.28 6.36
CA MET A 144 3.43 -12.90 5.24
C MET A 144 4.46 -11.95 4.63
N ILE A 145 4.07 -10.72 4.32
CA ILE A 145 5.01 -9.70 3.83
C ILE A 145 5.93 -9.25 4.96
N SER A 146 5.37 -9.12 6.15
CA SER A 146 6.11 -8.74 7.36
C SER A 146 6.98 -7.51 7.15
N PRO A 147 6.38 -6.36 6.82
CA PRO A 147 7.16 -5.15 6.54
C PRO A 147 7.86 -4.66 7.81
N LYS A 148 9.00 -4.00 7.65
CA LYS A 148 9.72 -3.44 8.80
C LYS A 148 8.94 -2.30 9.43
N ASN A 149 8.23 -1.53 8.61
CA ASN A 149 7.42 -0.41 9.09
C ASN A 149 6.08 -0.43 8.38
N TYR A 150 5.01 -0.07 9.07
CA TYR A 150 3.73 0.07 8.38
C TYR A 150 2.92 1.23 8.94
N MET A 151 2.07 1.79 8.08
CA MET A 151 1.11 2.81 8.47
C MET A 151 -0.26 2.38 7.95
N LEU A 152 -1.21 2.25 8.84
CA LEU A 152 -2.58 1.91 8.49
C LEU A 152 -3.44 3.16 8.67
N LEU A 153 -4.06 3.61 7.58
CA LEU A 153 -4.96 4.74 7.65
C LEU A 153 -6.38 4.23 7.50
N GLY A 154 -7.27 4.65 8.37
CA GLY A 154 -8.63 4.18 8.33
C GLY A 154 -9.61 5.21 8.86
N ASP A 155 -10.90 4.89 8.65
CA ASP A 155 -11.98 5.68 9.15
C ASP A 155 -12.43 5.11 10.47
N HIS A 156 -13.00 5.97 11.31
CA HIS A 156 -13.54 5.51 12.58
C HIS A 156 -14.95 5.00 12.35
N ARG A 157 -15.20 3.77 12.68
CA ARG A 157 -16.52 3.16 12.52
C ARG A 157 -16.98 2.50 13.80
#